data_9bc29e07260fb1c1d3f9aa5456214094
#
_entry.id   9bc29e07260fb1c1d3f9aa5456214094
#
_cell.length_a   1.000
_cell.length_b   1.000
_cell.length_c   1.000
_cell.angle_alpha   90.00
_cell.angle_beta   90.00
_cell.angle_gamma   90.00
#
_symmetry.space_group_name_H-M   'P 1'
#
loop_
_entity.id
_entity.type
_entity.pdbx_description
1 polymer ?
#
loop_
_entity_poly.entity_id
_entity_poly.type
_entity_poly.pdbx_seq_one_letter_code
_entity_poly.pdbx_strand_id
1 'polypeptide(L)'
;MGPKQDITGFEGCSLPSALEVMGERWSFLILRAAVNGIEHFEDFQASLGIARNILSSRLVKLVEHGILSRTPMEEDKRKVAYRLTAKGQGLVPAMVALRQWGEKWSKGAPCTSLLVDRRDGLPIRAIAILSADGRELGLDELCWVDSPVGQDDGRAFGGGSPEGLRSACDKAISG
;
A
#
# COMPACT_ATOMS: atom_id res chain seq x y z
N MET A 1 -14.00 -19.25 -5.46
CA MET A 1 -14.31 -17.90 -4.94
C MET A 1 -15.19 -18.12 -3.74
N GLY A 2 -14.62 -18.00 -2.52
CA GLY A 2 -15.39 -18.13 -1.28
C GLY A 2 -16.37 -16.95 -1.15
N PRO A 3 -17.44 -17.08 -0.34
CA PRO A 3 -18.38 -16.00 -0.13
C PRO A 3 -17.64 -14.79 0.44
N LYS A 4 -17.92 -13.58 -0.10
CA LYS A 4 -17.49 -12.34 0.52
C LYS A 4 -18.06 -12.33 1.94
N GLN A 5 -17.20 -12.43 2.94
CA GLN A 5 -17.58 -12.14 4.31
C GLN A 5 -17.72 -10.63 4.41
N ASP A 6 -18.96 -10.15 4.57
CA ASP A 6 -19.19 -8.77 4.94
C ASP A 6 -18.56 -8.54 6.32
N ILE A 7 -17.50 -7.76 6.34
CA ILE A 7 -16.81 -7.36 7.58
C ILE A 7 -17.69 -6.27 8.21
N THR A 8 -18.59 -6.67 9.10
CA THR A 8 -19.44 -5.74 9.88
C THR A 8 -18.57 -4.92 10.83
N GLY A 9 -18.86 -3.62 10.96
CA GLY A 9 -18.13 -2.69 11.86
C GLY A 9 -17.07 -1.83 11.18
N PHE A 10 -16.92 -1.93 9.85
CA PHE A 10 -16.03 -1.08 9.06
C PHE A 10 -16.77 -0.42 7.88
N GLU A 11 -18.06 -0.17 8.06
CA GLU A 11 -18.88 0.55 7.08
C GLU A 11 -18.28 1.94 6.85
N GLY A 12 -18.03 2.28 5.59
CA GLY A 12 -17.37 3.54 5.22
C GLY A 12 -15.83 3.53 5.31
N CYS A 13 -15.20 2.45 5.76
CA CYS A 13 -13.75 2.31 5.76
C CYS A 13 -13.25 1.72 4.43
N SER A 14 -12.24 2.37 3.84
CA SER A 14 -11.61 1.89 2.58
C SER A 14 -10.59 0.75 2.80
N LEU A 15 -10.20 0.48 4.05
CA LEU A 15 -9.18 -0.53 4.35
C LEU A 15 -9.59 -1.95 3.94
N PRO A 16 -10.83 -2.44 4.17
CA PRO A 16 -11.26 -3.74 3.68
C PRO A 16 -11.09 -3.91 2.17
N SER A 17 -11.49 -2.91 1.38
CA SER A 17 -11.33 -2.93 -0.08
C SER A 17 -9.84 -2.93 -0.50
N ALA A 18 -8.98 -2.22 0.20
CA ALA A 18 -7.54 -2.25 -0.05
C ALA A 18 -6.94 -3.63 0.26
N LEU A 19 -7.41 -4.29 1.33
CA LEU A 19 -6.96 -5.63 1.70
C LEU A 19 -7.47 -6.73 0.75
N GLU A 20 -8.61 -6.57 0.08
CA GLU A 20 -9.04 -7.48 -1.00
C GLU A 20 -8.00 -7.56 -2.12
N VAL A 21 -7.34 -6.46 -2.41
CA VAL A 21 -6.28 -6.37 -3.44
C VAL A 21 -4.93 -6.80 -2.91
N MET A 22 -4.55 -6.27 -1.75
CA MET A 22 -3.18 -6.34 -1.22
C MET A 22 -3.02 -7.30 -0.03
N GLY A 23 -4.10 -7.85 0.53
CA GLY A 23 -4.07 -8.66 1.75
C GLY A 23 -3.36 -10.00 1.65
N GLU A 24 -2.94 -10.41 0.44
CA GLU A 24 -2.18 -11.62 0.25
C GLU A 24 -0.68 -11.34 0.19
N ARG A 25 0.11 -12.15 0.89
CA ARG A 25 1.57 -11.97 1.03
C ARG A 25 2.31 -11.74 -0.30
N TRP A 26 1.89 -12.41 -1.37
CA TRP A 26 2.54 -12.31 -2.67
C TRP A 26 2.31 -10.96 -3.36
N SER A 27 1.18 -10.29 -3.09
CA SER A 27 0.89 -8.97 -3.67
C SER A 27 1.96 -7.94 -3.29
N PHE A 28 2.32 -7.84 -2.00
CA PHE A 28 3.37 -6.93 -1.55
C PHE A 28 4.78 -7.36 -1.99
N LEU A 29 5.05 -8.67 -2.10
CA LEU A 29 6.35 -9.14 -2.59
C LEU A 29 6.53 -8.84 -4.09
N ILE A 30 5.48 -8.99 -4.91
CA ILE A 30 5.48 -8.61 -6.32
C ILE A 30 5.63 -7.09 -6.45
N LEU A 31 4.90 -6.29 -5.65
CA LEU A 31 5.04 -4.84 -5.61
C LEU A 31 6.50 -4.43 -5.34
N ARG A 32 7.13 -5.04 -4.33
CA ARG A 32 8.54 -4.78 -3.99
C ARG A 32 9.48 -5.13 -5.14
N ALA A 33 9.26 -6.25 -5.82
CA ALA A 33 10.06 -6.66 -6.97
C ALA A 33 9.90 -5.67 -8.13
N ALA A 34 8.68 -5.19 -8.41
CA ALA A 34 8.42 -4.17 -9.42
C ALA A 34 9.05 -2.81 -9.08
N VAL A 35 9.06 -2.39 -7.81
CA VAL A 35 9.79 -1.20 -7.34
C VAL A 35 11.29 -1.32 -7.60
N ASN A 36 11.84 -2.52 -7.54
CA ASN A 36 13.24 -2.81 -7.86
C ASN A 36 13.52 -2.95 -9.37
N GLY A 37 12.52 -2.67 -10.23
CA GLY A 37 12.68 -2.68 -11.69
C GLY A 37 12.48 -4.05 -12.33
N ILE A 38 11.93 -5.05 -11.62
CA ILE A 38 11.56 -6.32 -12.23
C ILE A 38 10.26 -6.11 -13.00
N GLU A 39 10.30 -6.40 -14.31
CA GLU A 39 9.17 -6.17 -15.23
C GLU A 39 8.67 -7.43 -15.94
N HIS A 40 9.47 -8.52 -15.98
CA HIS A 40 9.11 -9.71 -16.75
C HIS A 40 8.71 -10.89 -15.87
N PHE A 41 7.80 -11.72 -16.40
CA PHE A 41 7.23 -12.85 -15.66
C PHE A 41 8.30 -13.80 -15.10
N GLU A 42 9.27 -14.16 -15.94
CA GLU A 42 10.34 -15.09 -15.60
C GLU A 42 11.25 -14.51 -14.50
N ASP A 43 11.52 -13.20 -14.54
CA ASP A 43 12.34 -12.50 -13.54
C ASP A 43 11.62 -12.40 -12.20
N PHE A 44 10.29 -12.12 -12.21
CA PHE A 44 9.48 -12.21 -10.99
C PHE A 44 9.52 -13.61 -10.40
N GLN A 45 9.34 -14.64 -11.24
CA GLN A 45 9.34 -16.03 -10.79
C GLN A 45 10.69 -16.42 -10.17
N ALA A 46 11.78 -16.08 -10.83
CA ALA A 46 13.14 -16.37 -10.36
C ALA A 46 13.47 -15.62 -9.07
N SER A 47 13.16 -14.32 -9.01
CA SER A 47 13.47 -13.48 -7.84
C SER A 47 12.67 -13.86 -6.60
N LEU A 48 11.41 -14.26 -6.76
CA LEU A 48 10.50 -14.53 -5.65
C LEU A 48 10.41 -16.02 -5.25
N GLY A 49 10.92 -16.93 -6.09
CA GLY A 49 10.76 -18.38 -5.88
C GLY A 49 9.29 -18.83 -5.82
N ILE A 50 8.41 -18.10 -6.52
CA ILE A 50 6.96 -18.31 -6.50
C ILE A 50 6.55 -19.34 -7.56
N ALA A 51 5.57 -20.18 -7.24
CA ALA A 51 5.00 -21.11 -8.22
C ALA A 51 4.33 -20.35 -9.38
N ARG A 52 4.53 -20.83 -10.62
CA ARG A 52 4.07 -20.18 -11.86
C ARG A 52 2.58 -19.85 -11.86
N ASN A 53 1.74 -20.77 -11.41
CA ASN A 53 0.29 -20.58 -11.35
C ASN A 53 -0.11 -19.48 -10.33
N ILE A 54 0.58 -19.41 -9.20
CA ILE A 54 0.34 -18.39 -8.17
C ILE A 54 0.76 -17.02 -8.71
N LEU A 55 1.96 -16.90 -9.29
CA LEU A 55 2.42 -15.65 -9.89
C LEU A 55 1.47 -15.17 -10.98
N SER A 56 1.06 -16.04 -11.89
CA SER A 56 0.12 -15.70 -12.98
C SER A 56 -1.18 -15.13 -12.41
N SER A 57 -1.79 -15.83 -11.44
CA SER A 57 -3.03 -15.37 -10.79
C SER A 57 -2.86 -14.01 -10.11
N ARG A 58 -1.72 -13.77 -9.45
CA ARG A 58 -1.47 -12.50 -8.76
C ARG A 58 -1.22 -11.35 -9.72
N LEU A 59 -0.43 -11.55 -10.77
CA LEU A 59 -0.19 -10.53 -11.79
C LEU A 59 -1.50 -10.12 -12.49
N VAL A 60 -2.37 -11.08 -12.82
CA VAL A 60 -3.70 -10.79 -13.38
C VAL A 60 -4.49 -9.88 -12.43
N LYS A 61 -4.63 -10.26 -11.16
CA LYS A 61 -5.34 -9.44 -10.16
C LYS A 61 -4.74 -8.03 -10.01
N LEU A 62 -3.42 -7.91 -9.93
CA LEU A 62 -2.77 -6.61 -9.80
C LEU A 62 -2.98 -5.72 -11.02
N VAL A 63 -3.09 -6.31 -12.22
CA VAL A 63 -3.43 -5.60 -13.46
C VAL A 63 -4.91 -5.21 -13.46
N GLU A 64 -5.83 -6.11 -13.12
CA GLU A 64 -7.28 -5.84 -13.04
C GLU A 64 -7.59 -4.70 -12.06
N HIS A 65 -6.88 -4.64 -10.95
CA HIS A 65 -7.02 -3.57 -9.96
C HIS A 65 -6.21 -2.30 -10.29
N GLY A 66 -5.53 -2.29 -11.45
CA GLY A 66 -4.76 -1.13 -11.92
C GLY A 66 -3.52 -0.79 -11.07
N ILE A 67 -2.98 -1.76 -10.32
CA ILE A 67 -1.72 -1.62 -9.58
C ILE A 67 -0.52 -1.74 -10.52
N LEU A 68 -0.61 -2.70 -11.44
CA LEU A 68 0.35 -2.89 -12.53
C LEU A 68 -0.33 -2.63 -13.87
N SER A 69 0.42 -2.10 -14.82
CA SER A 69 0.08 -2.17 -16.24
C SER A 69 0.72 -3.39 -16.87
N ARG A 70 0.08 -3.92 -17.93
CA ARG A 70 0.59 -5.02 -18.73
C ARG A 70 0.74 -4.55 -20.17
N THR A 71 1.98 -4.47 -20.65
CA THR A 71 2.29 -3.93 -21.99
C THR A 71 3.09 -4.95 -22.79
N PRO A 72 2.66 -5.34 -24.01
CA PRO A 72 3.48 -6.10 -24.92
C PRO A 72 4.74 -5.33 -25.29
N MET A 73 5.88 -6.02 -25.42
CA MET A 73 7.11 -5.38 -25.87
C MET A 73 7.07 -5.10 -27.38
N GLU A 74 7.63 -3.99 -27.81
CA GLU A 74 7.67 -3.60 -29.23
C GLU A 74 8.50 -4.58 -30.06
N GLU A 75 9.61 -5.07 -29.50
CA GLU A 75 10.55 -5.97 -30.17
C GLU A 75 10.06 -7.41 -30.26
N ASP A 76 9.25 -7.87 -29.30
CA ASP A 76 8.63 -9.20 -29.30
C ASP A 76 7.27 -9.14 -28.59
N LYS A 77 6.21 -9.08 -29.37
CA LYS A 77 4.82 -9.00 -28.86
C LYS A 77 4.40 -10.18 -27.97
N ARG A 78 5.16 -11.29 -27.98
CA ARG A 78 4.93 -12.43 -27.07
C ARG A 78 5.48 -12.16 -25.68
N LYS A 79 6.45 -11.26 -25.56
CA LYS A 79 6.99 -10.80 -24.26
C LYS A 79 6.16 -9.65 -23.74
N VAL A 80 5.94 -9.68 -22.43
CA VAL A 80 5.08 -8.72 -21.72
C VAL A 80 5.88 -8.11 -20.59
N ALA A 81 5.78 -6.80 -20.44
CA ALA A 81 6.30 -6.07 -19.31
C ALA A 81 5.14 -5.68 -18.36
N TYR A 82 5.38 -5.87 -17.06
CA TYR A 82 4.51 -5.44 -15.97
C TYR A 82 5.16 -4.25 -15.26
N ARG A 83 4.51 -3.09 -15.29
CA ARG A 83 5.05 -1.86 -14.70
C ARG A 83 4.10 -1.26 -13.68
N LEU A 84 4.66 -0.60 -12.67
CA LEU A 84 3.86 0.12 -11.68
C LEU A 84 3.11 1.27 -12.34
N THR A 85 1.81 1.33 -12.07
CA THR A 85 0.99 2.50 -12.36
C THR A 85 1.15 3.57 -11.27
N ALA A 86 0.60 4.77 -11.45
CA ALA A 86 0.54 5.78 -10.40
C ALA A 86 -0.17 5.24 -9.14
N LYS A 87 -1.26 4.45 -9.33
CA LYS A 87 -1.98 3.78 -8.23
C LYS A 87 -1.08 2.77 -7.50
N GLY A 88 -0.28 1.99 -8.24
CA GLY A 88 0.68 1.05 -7.66
C GLY A 88 1.80 1.77 -6.90
N GLN A 89 2.31 2.88 -7.42
CA GLN A 89 3.30 3.70 -6.73
C GLN A 89 2.77 4.27 -5.41
N GLY A 90 1.47 4.62 -5.35
CA GLY A 90 0.81 5.07 -4.12
C GLY A 90 0.82 4.05 -2.97
N LEU A 91 1.07 2.76 -3.26
CA LEU A 91 1.21 1.71 -2.23
C LEU A 91 2.63 1.59 -1.65
N VAL A 92 3.63 2.26 -2.24
CA VAL A 92 5.03 2.15 -1.79
C VAL A 92 5.20 2.59 -0.32
N PRO A 93 4.60 3.68 0.17
CA PRO A 93 4.71 4.05 1.59
C PRO A 93 4.18 2.95 2.52
N ALA A 94 3.04 2.33 2.21
CA ALA A 94 2.48 1.22 3.01
C ALA A 94 3.42 0.00 3.01
N MET A 95 4.01 -0.35 1.86
CA MET A 95 4.99 -1.42 1.74
C MET A 95 6.24 -1.13 2.59
N VAL A 96 6.74 0.11 2.57
CA VAL A 96 7.91 0.53 3.35
C VAL A 96 7.60 0.50 4.84
N ALA A 97 6.43 0.99 5.26
CA ALA A 97 5.99 0.94 6.66
C ALA A 97 5.92 -0.52 7.17
N LEU A 98 5.32 -1.42 6.38
CA LEU A 98 5.24 -2.84 6.72
C LEU A 98 6.64 -3.49 6.79
N ARG A 99 7.55 -3.12 5.89
CA ARG A 99 8.94 -3.57 5.92
C ARG A 99 9.65 -3.10 7.19
N GLN A 100 9.58 -1.82 7.53
CA GLN A 100 10.21 -1.26 8.73
C GLN A 100 9.64 -1.88 10.01
N TRP A 101 8.33 -2.15 10.05
CA TRP A 101 7.71 -2.89 11.13
C TRP A 101 8.27 -4.31 11.24
N GLY A 102 8.42 -5.00 10.10
CA GLY A 102 9.03 -6.34 10.05
C GLY A 102 10.48 -6.35 10.53
N GLU A 103 11.29 -5.37 10.14
CA GLU A 103 12.68 -5.22 10.62
C GLU A 103 12.75 -5.05 12.14
N LYS A 104 11.84 -4.30 12.73
CA LYS A 104 11.83 -4.02 14.17
C LYS A 104 11.30 -5.19 15.01
N TRP A 105 10.28 -5.90 14.53
CA TRP A 105 9.49 -6.81 15.36
C TRP A 105 9.56 -8.28 14.94
N SER A 106 9.94 -8.58 13.70
CA SER A 106 10.05 -9.98 13.26
C SER A 106 11.36 -10.62 13.73
N LYS A 107 11.27 -11.86 14.16
CA LYS A 107 12.44 -12.68 14.53
C LYS A 107 13.18 -13.28 13.31
N GLY A 108 12.99 -12.72 12.13
CA GLY A 108 13.63 -13.15 10.89
C GLY A 108 15.11 -12.76 10.81
N ALA A 109 15.76 -13.19 9.72
CA ALA A 109 17.13 -12.74 9.44
C ALA A 109 17.16 -11.20 9.28
N PRO A 110 18.23 -10.54 9.73
CA PRO A 110 18.36 -9.08 9.56
C PRO A 110 18.29 -8.69 8.10
N CYS A 111 17.60 -7.59 7.82
CA CYS A 111 17.49 -7.09 6.46
C CYS A 111 18.87 -6.57 5.98
N THR A 112 19.37 -7.15 4.92
CA THR A 112 20.69 -6.80 4.36
C THR A 112 20.65 -5.65 3.35
N SER A 113 19.44 -5.19 2.97
CA SER A 113 19.25 -4.10 2.00
C SER A 113 18.68 -2.86 2.67
N LEU A 114 19.24 -1.70 2.38
CA LEU A 114 18.73 -0.40 2.81
C LEU A 114 17.95 0.26 1.69
N LEU A 115 16.87 0.96 2.05
CA LEU A 115 16.21 1.90 1.15
C LEU A 115 16.80 3.28 1.41
N VAL A 116 17.36 3.88 0.36
CA VAL A 116 18.09 5.15 0.44
C VAL A 116 17.50 6.18 -0.52
N ASP A 117 17.66 7.45 -0.19
CA ASP A 117 17.39 8.55 -1.13
C ASP A 117 18.43 8.49 -2.25
N ARG A 118 17.95 8.48 -3.48
CA ARG A 118 18.82 8.39 -4.67
C ARG A 118 19.70 9.62 -4.84
N ARG A 119 19.32 10.76 -4.27
CA ARG A 119 20.01 12.04 -4.42
C ARG A 119 21.29 12.12 -3.56
N ASP A 120 21.22 11.64 -2.32
CA ASP A 120 22.31 11.78 -1.34
C ASP A 120 22.83 10.44 -0.78
N GLY A 121 22.17 9.33 -1.13
CA GLY A 121 22.53 7.99 -0.68
C GLY A 121 22.22 7.72 0.80
N LEU A 122 21.57 8.63 1.49
CA LEU A 122 21.23 8.45 2.90
C LEU A 122 20.02 7.53 3.07
N PRO A 123 19.98 6.69 4.13
CA PRO A 123 18.80 5.89 4.45
C PRO A 123 17.58 6.76 4.68
N ILE A 124 16.43 6.34 4.14
CA ILE A 124 15.16 7.02 4.41
C ILE A 124 14.82 6.96 5.91
N ARG A 125 14.11 7.97 6.39
CA ARG A 125 13.57 7.98 7.76
C ARG A 125 12.49 6.91 7.93
N ALA A 126 12.16 6.61 9.19
CA ALA A 126 10.99 5.81 9.50
C ALA A 126 9.73 6.47 8.93
N ILE A 127 8.81 5.64 8.41
CA ILE A 127 7.48 6.12 8.05
C ILE A 127 6.75 6.51 9.34
N ALA A 128 6.21 7.71 9.37
CA ALA A 128 5.48 8.25 10.51
C ALA A 128 4.16 8.87 10.04
N ILE A 129 3.20 8.95 10.94
CA ILE A 129 1.96 9.71 10.74
C ILE A 129 2.26 11.16 11.10
N LEU A 130 2.00 12.07 10.16
CA LEU A 130 2.26 13.49 10.35
C LEU A 130 0.95 14.27 10.42
N SER A 131 0.91 15.25 11.32
CA SER A 131 -0.13 16.28 11.32
C SER A 131 -0.02 17.20 10.11
N ALA A 132 -1.02 18.05 9.90
CA ALA A 132 -1.04 18.99 8.79
C ALA A 132 0.11 20.02 8.80
N ASP A 133 0.65 20.31 9.98
CA ASP A 133 1.82 21.19 10.19
C ASP A 133 3.17 20.43 10.20
N GLY A 134 3.14 19.10 9.94
CA GLY A 134 4.34 18.28 9.80
C GLY A 134 4.87 17.69 11.12
N ARG A 135 4.17 17.83 12.24
CA ARG A 135 4.53 17.20 13.50
C ARG A 135 4.21 15.71 13.47
N GLU A 136 5.09 14.89 13.98
CA GLU A 136 4.86 13.44 14.13
C GLU A 136 3.83 13.17 15.23
N LEU A 137 2.88 12.27 14.93
CA LEU A 137 1.74 11.94 15.80
C LEU A 137 1.89 10.54 16.39
N GLY A 138 1.69 10.44 17.71
CA GLY A 138 1.52 9.19 18.43
C GLY A 138 0.10 8.64 18.31
N LEU A 139 -0.10 7.40 18.75
CA LEU A 139 -1.42 6.74 18.70
C LEU A 139 -2.47 7.48 19.53
N ASP A 140 -2.08 8.02 20.67
CA ASP A 140 -2.91 8.80 21.62
C ASP A 140 -3.33 10.17 21.09
N GLU A 141 -2.70 10.62 20.01
CA GLU A 141 -3.00 11.87 19.32
C GLU A 141 -3.91 11.68 18.08
N LEU A 142 -4.31 10.43 17.79
CA LEU A 142 -5.13 10.07 16.65
C LEU A 142 -6.56 9.77 17.08
N CYS A 143 -7.51 10.19 16.27
CA CYS A 143 -8.92 9.92 16.47
C CYS A 143 -9.61 9.64 15.15
N TRP A 144 -10.50 8.63 15.12
CA TRP A 144 -11.38 8.37 13.98
C TRP A 144 -12.66 9.16 14.15
N VAL A 145 -13.01 9.93 13.14
CA VAL A 145 -14.28 10.67 13.08
C VAL A 145 -14.99 10.32 11.76
N ASP A 146 -16.31 10.20 11.83
CA ASP A 146 -17.10 10.00 10.63
C ASP A 146 -17.05 11.25 9.75
N SER A 147 -16.67 11.06 8.50
CA SER A 147 -16.70 12.13 7.49
C SER A 147 -18.07 12.14 6.83
N PRO A 148 -18.73 13.30 6.66
CA PRO A 148 -19.96 13.36 5.86
C PRO A 148 -19.63 12.90 4.44
N VAL A 149 -20.31 11.82 4.03
CA VAL A 149 -20.15 11.21 2.70
C VAL A 149 -20.54 12.24 1.64
N GLY A 150 -19.62 12.59 0.74
CA GLY A 150 -19.94 13.32 -0.48
C GLY A 150 -19.25 14.66 -0.72
N GLN A 151 -18.32 15.09 0.10
CA GLN A 151 -17.48 16.25 -0.21
C GLN A 151 -16.08 15.79 -0.63
N ASP A 152 -15.94 15.39 -1.91
CA ASP A 152 -14.64 15.27 -2.55
C ASP A 152 -14.15 16.69 -2.87
N ASP A 153 -13.47 17.32 -1.92
CA ASP A 153 -12.84 18.63 -2.06
C ASP A 153 -11.41 18.52 -2.62
N GLY A 154 -11.05 17.35 -3.17
CA GLY A 154 -9.72 17.07 -3.75
C GLY A 154 -8.62 16.95 -2.71
N ARG A 155 -8.95 16.92 -1.41
CA ARG A 155 -7.99 16.61 -0.34
C ARG A 155 -7.88 15.10 -0.18
N ALA A 156 -6.71 14.64 0.16
CA ALA A 156 -6.42 13.20 0.28
C ALA A 156 -7.29 12.48 1.33
N PHE A 157 -7.93 13.22 2.24
CA PHE A 157 -8.79 12.69 3.30
C PHE A 157 -9.85 13.75 3.67
N GLY A 158 -11.11 13.43 3.44
CA GLY A 158 -12.38 14.04 3.80
C GLY A 158 -12.44 15.50 4.27
N GLY A 159 -13.40 16.25 3.70
CA GLY A 159 -13.65 17.64 4.03
C GLY A 159 -14.53 17.79 5.28
N GLY A 160 -14.01 18.51 6.28
CA GLY A 160 -14.78 19.03 7.40
C GLY A 160 -14.05 20.26 7.94
N SER A 161 -14.78 21.19 8.58
CA SER A 161 -14.09 22.30 9.26
C SER A 161 -13.22 21.72 10.40
N PRO A 162 -12.01 22.26 10.64
CA PRO A 162 -11.16 21.79 11.75
C PRO A 162 -11.87 21.78 13.11
N GLU A 163 -12.76 22.73 13.35
CA GLU A 163 -13.55 22.81 14.60
C GLU A 163 -14.59 21.68 14.67
N GLY A 164 -15.28 21.38 13.56
CA GLY A 164 -16.26 20.30 13.51
C GLY A 164 -15.61 18.94 13.74
N LEU A 165 -14.47 18.68 13.09
CA LEU A 165 -13.70 17.45 13.26
C LEU A 165 -13.15 17.30 14.68
N ARG A 166 -12.67 18.38 15.30
CA ARG A 166 -12.20 18.38 16.68
C ARG A 166 -13.36 18.04 17.64
N SER A 167 -14.50 18.68 17.51
CA SER A 167 -15.68 18.39 18.33
C SER A 167 -16.17 16.95 18.20
N ALA A 168 -16.08 16.37 16.98
CA ALA A 168 -16.42 14.97 16.77
C ALA A 168 -15.43 14.02 17.45
N CYS A 169 -14.13 14.36 17.43
CA CYS A 169 -13.09 13.61 18.11
C CYS A 169 -13.29 13.60 19.63
N ASP A 170 -13.57 14.76 20.25
CA ASP A 170 -13.80 14.88 21.70
C ASP A 170 -14.99 14.02 22.16
N LYS A 171 -16.05 13.91 21.34
CA LYS A 171 -17.20 13.04 21.60
C LYS A 171 -16.86 11.56 21.52
N ALA A 172 -16.03 11.17 20.53
CA ALA A 172 -15.63 9.78 20.33
C ALA A 172 -14.72 9.23 21.45
N ILE A 173 -13.98 10.10 22.11
CA ILE A 173 -13.09 9.72 23.23
C ILE A 173 -13.84 9.66 24.57
N SER A 174 -14.95 10.38 24.70
CA SER A 174 -15.71 10.51 25.96
C SER A 174 -16.84 9.47 26.11
N GLY A 175 -17.10 8.62 25.12
CA GLY A 175 -18.12 7.57 25.14
C GLY A 175 -17.52 6.20 25.14
#